data_d55fa045ef24defba913c68b33754773
#
_entry.id   d55fa045ef24defba913c68b33754773
#
_cell.length_a   1.000
_cell.length_b   1.000
_cell.length_c   1.000
_cell.angle_alpha   90.00
_cell.angle_beta   90.00
_cell.angle_gamma   90.00
#
_symmetry.space_group_name_H-M   'P 1'
#
loop_
_entity.id
_entity.type
_entity.pdbx_description
1 polymer ?
#
loop_
_entity_poly.entity_id
_entity_poly.type
_entity_poly.pdbx_seq_one_letter_code
_entity_poly.pdbx_strand_id
1 'polypeptide(L)'
;MRANCLVHIIVGVDTGKTVAVSCLGLDGRLVYSAHMKSGGESWIISSIRRIGVPSVIASDKKTRGETIRRINSVFNAVLFMPKDNIMLEEKRQVAHERSIKDPHERDAYVAAIKAYNYYANKLKQARHKAEEKKAEDIDEVLAKVIKKYSISEAIENKNPGRLSNRSVWG
;
A
#
# COMPACT_ATOMS: atom_id res chain seq x y z
N MET A 1 -12.77 23.99 -9.86
CA MET A 1 -12.26 23.23 -8.69
C MET A 1 -12.01 21.80 -9.13
N ARG A 2 -10.76 21.40 -9.19
CA ARG A 2 -10.44 19.98 -9.35
C ARG A 2 -10.81 19.31 -8.02
N ALA A 3 -11.74 18.35 -8.05
CA ALA A 3 -11.97 17.48 -6.92
C ALA A 3 -10.61 16.96 -6.45
N ASN A 4 -10.31 17.06 -5.15
CA ASN A 4 -9.12 16.46 -4.56
C ASN A 4 -9.23 14.94 -4.79
N CYS A 5 -8.68 14.47 -5.89
CA CYS A 5 -8.55 13.06 -6.16
C CYS A 5 -7.56 12.53 -5.12
N LEU A 6 -8.06 11.79 -4.14
CA LEU A 6 -7.24 11.18 -3.11
C LEU A 6 -6.33 10.17 -3.80
N VAL A 7 -5.04 10.40 -3.75
CA VAL A 7 -4.05 9.46 -4.32
C VAL A 7 -3.96 8.23 -3.44
N HIS A 8 -4.28 7.07 -4.00
CA HIS A 8 -4.12 5.78 -3.32
C HIS A 8 -2.69 5.28 -3.46
N ILE A 9 -2.15 4.72 -2.38
CA ILE A 9 -0.75 4.30 -2.30
C ILE A 9 -0.62 2.91 -1.64
N ILE A 10 0.50 2.26 -1.95
CA ILE A 10 1.00 1.09 -1.23
C ILE A 10 2.17 1.55 -0.38
N VAL A 11 2.11 1.28 0.90
CA VAL A 11 3.10 1.77 1.88
C VAL A 11 3.87 0.61 2.48
N GLY A 12 5.18 0.63 2.35
CA GLY A 12 6.09 -0.19 3.13
C GLY A 12 6.54 0.56 4.38
N VAL A 13 6.62 -0.15 5.48
CA VAL A 13 7.00 0.40 6.79
C VAL A 13 8.08 -0.46 7.42
N ASP A 14 9.17 0.16 7.82
CA ASP A 14 10.14 -0.41 8.74
C ASP A 14 9.96 0.21 10.14
N THR A 15 9.77 -0.64 11.14
CA THR A 15 9.53 -0.24 12.53
C THR A 15 10.70 -0.61 13.42
N GLY A 16 11.07 0.28 14.32
CA GLY A 16 12.18 0.08 15.26
C GLY A 16 12.63 1.38 15.89
N LYS A 17 13.88 1.45 16.33
CA LYS A 17 14.49 2.68 16.86
C LYS A 17 14.60 3.77 15.79
N THR A 18 14.94 3.40 14.59
CA THR A 18 14.78 4.22 13.39
C THR A 18 13.59 3.65 12.62
N VAL A 19 12.67 4.49 12.23
CA VAL A 19 11.49 4.12 11.44
C VAL A 19 11.65 4.64 10.02
N ALA A 20 11.06 3.92 9.06
CA ALA A 20 11.05 4.36 7.67
C ALA A 20 9.72 4.06 7.00
N VAL A 21 9.40 4.86 5.99
CA VAL A 21 8.26 4.65 5.09
C VAL A 21 8.73 4.76 3.65
N SER A 22 8.18 3.92 2.80
CA SER A 22 8.29 4.03 1.34
C SER A 22 6.91 3.88 0.74
N CYS A 23 6.49 4.85 -0.04
CA CYS A 23 5.17 4.91 -0.65
C CYS A 23 5.28 4.69 -2.16
N LEU A 24 4.53 3.74 -2.68
CA LEU A 24 4.37 3.50 -4.11
C LEU A 24 2.98 3.94 -4.57
N GLY A 25 2.88 4.44 -5.78
CA GLY A 25 1.60 4.52 -6.47
C GLY A 25 1.04 3.12 -6.76
N LEU A 26 -0.24 3.03 -7.12
CA LEU A 26 -0.85 1.75 -7.54
C LEU A 26 -0.35 1.26 -8.92
N ASP A 27 0.52 2.02 -9.56
CA ASP A 27 1.30 1.66 -10.75
C ASP A 27 2.70 1.11 -10.42
N GLY A 28 3.07 1.04 -9.14
CA GLY A 28 4.36 0.54 -8.65
C GLY A 28 5.49 1.56 -8.64
N ARG A 29 5.24 2.81 -9.01
CA ARG A 29 6.28 3.87 -8.99
C ARG A 29 6.51 4.36 -7.57
N LEU A 30 7.77 4.57 -7.21
CA LEU A 30 8.15 5.19 -5.95
C LEU A 30 7.73 6.67 -5.94
N VAL A 31 6.90 7.04 -4.97
CA VAL A 31 6.39 8.41 -4.78
C VAL A 31 7.13 9.11 -3.66
N TYR A 32 7.46 8.41 -2.59
CA TYR A 32 8.08 8.97 -1.40
C TYR A 32 8.84 7.91 -0.63
N SER A 33 10.01 8.27 -0.11
CA SER A 33 10.76 7.45 0.83
C SER A 33 11.49 8.35 1.83
N ALA A 34 11.41 8.00 3.10
CA ALA A 34 12.09 8.73 4.18
C ALA A 34 12.24 7.86 5.43
N HIS A 35 13.16 8.26 6.30
CA HIS A 35 13.35 7.66 7.60
C HIS A 35 13.48 8.73 8.71
N MET A 36 13.28 8.31 9.95
CA MET A 36 13.42 9.17 11.12
C MET A 36 13.93 8.37 12.32
N LYS A 37 15.06 8.77 12.86
CA LYS A 37 15.55 8.22 14.13
C LYS A 37 14.62 8.64 15.26
N SER A 38 14.17 7.67 16.05
CA SER A 38 13.24 7.88 17.17
C SER A 38 11.89 8.54 16.76
N GLY A 39 11.48 8.40 15.50
CA GLY A 39 10.25 9.01 15.00
C GLY A 39 8.97 8.36 15.52
N GLY A 40 8.99 7.07 15.79
CA GLY A 40 7.85 6.33 16.29
C GLY A 40 6.65 6.25 15.33
N GLU A 41 5.53 5.74 15.85
CA GLU A 41 4.29 5.57 15.08
C GLU A 41 3.72 6.90 14.58
N SER A 42 3.80 7.96 15.40
CA SER A 42 3.25 9.28 15.06
C SER A 42 3.89 9.87 13.80
N TRP A 43 5.21 9.71 13.67
CA TRP A 43 5.92 10.18 12.49
C TRP A 43 5.51 9.38 11.24
N ILE A 44 5.39 8.05 11.37
CA ILE A 44 4.95 7.17 10.29
C ILE A 44 3.56 7.59 9.81
N ILE A 45 2.60 7.71 10.73
CA ILE A 45 1.22 8.08 10.42
C ILE A 45 1.15 9.45 9.76
N SER A 46 1.86 10.44 10.29
CA SER A 46 1.91 11.80 9.72
C SER A 46 2.51 11.82 8.32
N SER A 47 3.57 11.04 8.10
CA SER A 47 4.21 10.92 6.79
C SER A 47 3.26 10.32 5.76
N ILE A 48 2.58 9.23 6.09
CA ILE A 48 1.61 8.58 5.19
C ILE A 48 0.46 9.55 4.84
N ARG A 49 -0.12 10.22 5.83
CA ARG A 49 -1.25 11.16 5.62
C ARG A 49 -0.92 12.29 4.66
N ARG A 50 0.32 12.76 4.64
CA ARG A 50 0.76 13.81 3.73
C ARG A 50 0.87 13.35 2.27
N ILE A 51 1.09 12.06 2.05
CA ILE A 51 1.33 11.49 0.71
C ILE A 51 0.04 11.02 0.06
N GLY A 52 -0.81 10.32 0.80
CA GLY A 52 -2.06 9.81 0.24
C GLY A 52 -2.82 8.88 1.18
N VAL A 53 -3.75 8.14 0.60
CA VAL A 53 -4.57 7.15 1.29
C VAL A 53 -3.97 5.75 1.07
N PRO A 54 -3.46 5.08 2.09
CA PRO A 54 -2.90 3.75 1.92
C PRO A 54 -4.00 2.72 1.63
N SER A 55 -3.88 2.02 0.52
CA SER A 55 -4.66 0.82 0.21
C SER A 55 -4.06 -0.42 0.85
N VAL A 56 -2.72 -0.45 0.93
CA VAL A 56 -1.96 -1.52 1.57
C VAL A 56 -0.89 -0.92 2.47
N ILE A 57 -0.73 -1.49 3.65
CA ILE A 57 0.43 -1.28 4.52
C ILE A 57 1.18 -2.59 4.63
N ALA A 58 2.46 -2.57 4.30
CA ALA A 58 3.33 -3.73 4.22
C ALA A 58 4.50 -3.63 5.20
N SER A 59 4.91 -4.77 5.74
CA SER A 59 6.13 -4.94 6.52
C SER A 59 7.04 -5.98 5.86
N ASP A 60 8.35 -5.83 6.04
CA ASP A 60 9.35 -6.80 5.58
C ASP A 60 9.49 -8.01 6.53
N LYS A 61 8.89 -7.93 7.71
CA LYS A 61 8.98 -8.94 8.75
C LYS A 61 7.73 -9.81 8.83
N LYS A 62 7.93 -11.11 8.94
CA LYS A 62 6.86 -12.10 9.17
C LYS A 62 6.19 -11.95 10.54
N THR A 63 6.90 -11.41 11.52
CA THR A 63 6.40 -11.26 12.88
C THR A 63 5.31 -10.21 12.96
N ARG A 64 4.22 -10.58 13.61
CA ARG A 64 3.05 -9.76 13.85
C ARG A 64 3.36 -8.62 14.82
N GLY A 65 4.06 -7.59 14.34
CA GLY A 65 4.30 -6.40 15.15
C GLY A 65 2.98 -5.70 15.50
N GLU A 66 2.71 -5.52 16.79
CA GLU A 66 1.56 -4.72 17.23
C GLU A 66 1.59 -3.32 16.63
N THR A 67 2.78 -2.74 16.53
CA THR A 67 3.00 -1.42 15.93
C THR A 67 2.46 -1.32 14.51
N ILE A 68 2.77 -2.28 13.64
CA ILE A 68 2.28 -2.26 12.26
C ILE A 68 0.76 -2.43 12.19
N ARG A 69 0.17 -3.21 13.09
CA ARG A 69 -1.28 -3.38 13.19
C ARG A 69 -1.98 -2.12 13.66
N ARG A 70 -1.41 -1.42 14.66
CA ARG A 70 -1.94 -0.13 15.12
C ARG A 70 -1.90 0.90 14.01
N ILE A 71 -0.79 1.01 13.28
CA ILE A 71 -0.68 1.91 12.12
C ILE A 71 -1.73 1.55 11.06
N ASN A 72 -1.85 0.27 10.73
CA ASN A 72 -2.85 -0.18 9.75
C ASN A 72 -4.29 0.14 10.17
N SER A 73 -4.60 0.00 11.46
CA SER A 73 -5.93 0.29 12.00
C SER A 73 -6.34 1.76 11.83
N VAL A 74 -5.38 2.68 11.91
CA VAL A 74 -5.63 4.13 11.71
C VAL A 74 -6.14 4.41 10.30
N PHE A 75 -5.68 3.65 9.31
CA PHE A 75 -6.00 3.87 7.91
C PHE A 75 -7.05 2.92 7.35
N ASN A 76 -7.38 1.86 8.07
CA ASN A 76 -8.25 0.79 7.57
C ASN A 76 -7.78 0.24 6.22
N ALA A 77 -6.47 0.09 6.06
CA ALA A 77 -5.84 -0.48 4.87
C ALA A 77 -5.76 -2.01 4.95
N VAL A 78 -5.38 -2.64 3.86
CA VAL A 78 -5.06 -4.07 3.86
C VAL A 78 -3.64 -4.25 4.40
N LEU A 79 -3.48 -5.11 5.39
CA LEU A 79 -2.15 -5.43 5.93
C LEU A 79 -1.52 -6.55 5.10
N PHE A 80 -0.35 -6.27 4.55
CA PHE A 80 0.47 -7.25 3.84
C PHE A 80 1.71 -7.61 4.65
N MET A 81 1.90 -8.89 4.88
CA MET A 81 3.10 -9.43 5.53
C MET A 81 3.64 -10.59 4.68
N PRO A 82 4.95 -10.68 4.47
CA PRO A 82 5.53 -11.78 3.71
C PRO A 82 5.35 -13.10 4.47
N LYS A 83 5.26 -14.21 3.73
CA LYS A 83 5.19 -15.56 4.34
C LYS A 83 6.46 -15.90 5.08
N ASP A 84 7.60 -15.46 4.54
CA ASP A 84 8.93 -15.63 5.11
C ASP A 84 9.65 -14.28 5.16
N ASN A 85 10.61 -14.16 6.08
CA ASN A 85 11.43 -12.96 6.16
C ASN A 85 12.20 -12.76 4.85
N ILE A 86 12.21 -11.52 4.35
CA ILE A 86 12.92 -11.19 3.13
C ILE A 86 14.43 -11.24 3.39
N MET A 87 15.14 -11.98 2.57
CA MET A 87 16.59 -12.15 2.71
C MET A 87 17.32 -10.82 2.45
N LEU A 88 18.40 -10.59 3.19
CA LEU A 88 19.19 -9.34 3.07
C LEU A 88 19.75 -9.13 1.66
N GLU A 89 20.18 -10.20 1.00
CA GLU A 89 20.69 -10.13 -0.37
C GLU A 89 19.64 -9.66 -1.37
N GLU A 90 18.41 -10.20 -1.26
CA GLU A 90 17.27 -9.75 -2.06
C GLU A 90 16.96 -8.27 -1.81
N LYS A 91 16.99 -7.83 -0.55
CA LYS A 91 16.79 -6.43 -0.18
C LYS A 91 17.82 -5.51 -0.83
N ARG A 92 19.10 -5.92 -0.82
CA ARG A 92 20.21 -5.15 -1.42
C ARG A 92 20.06 -5.03 -2.92
N GLN A 93 19.73 -6.11 -3.60
CA GLN A 93 19.54 -6.11 -5.05
C GLN A 93 18.40 -5.16 -5.47
N VAL A 94 17.24 -5.27 -4.85
CA VAL A 94 16.08 -4.42 -5.13
C VAL A 94 16.38 -2.93 -4.87
N ALA A 95 17.08 -2.64 -3.77
CA ALA A 95 17.44 -1.26 -3.42
C ALA A 95 18.50 -0.66 -4.36
N HIS A 96 19.45 -1.46 -4.82
CA HIS A 96 20.47 -1.03 -5.76
C HIS A 96 19.86 -0.55 -7.08
N GLU A 97 18.88 -1.24 -7.60
CA GLU A 97 18.15 -0.87 -8.82
C GLU A 97 17.46 0.50 -8.72
N ARG A 98 17.15 0.95 -7.51
CA ARG A 98 16.48 2.23 -7.23
C ARG A 98 17.35 3.25 -6.51
N SER A 99 18.63 2.97 -6.36
CA SER A 99 19.60 3.87 -5.69
C SER A 99 19.23 4.24 -4.25
N ILE A 100 18.54 3.35 -3.53
CA ILE A 100 18.17 3.54 -2.11
C ILE A 100 19.37 3.17 -1.25
N LYS A 101 19.95 4.13 -0.55
CA LYS A 101 21.17 3.97 0.24
C LYS A 101 20.91 3.65 1.72
N ASP A 102 19.88 4.26 2.31
CA ASP A 102 19.55 4.04 3.72
C ASP A 102 18.95 2.63 3.93
N PRO A 103 19.43 1.86 4.94
CA PRO A 103 18.98 0.49 5.15
C PRO A 103 17.53 0.40 5.63
N HIS A 104 17.02 1.39 6.37
CA HIS A 104 15.65 1.40 6.85
C HIS A 104 14.67 1.74 5.70
N GLU A 105 15.02 2.73 4.87
CA GLU A 105 14.25 3.03 3.67
C GLU A 105 14.26 1.88 2.68
N ARG A 106 15.39 1.17 2.55
CA ARG A 106 15.49 -0.05 1.75
C ARG A 106 14.51 -1.11 2.23
N ASP A 107 14.47 -1.38 3.53
CA ASP A 107 13.60 -2.42 4.11
C ASP A 107 12.11 -2.04 3.92
N ALA A 108 11.76 -0.77 4.12
CA ALA A 108 10.43 -0.25 3.84
C ALA A 108 10.08 -0.35 2.34
N TYR A 109 11.01 0.03 1.45
CA TYR A 109 10.80 -0.05 0.00
C TYR A 109 10.57 -1.50 -0.47
N VAL A 110 11.37 -2.44 0.00
CA VAL A 110 11.23 -3.85 -0.37
C VAL A 110 9.89 -4.41 0.10
N ALA A 111 9.43 -4.04 1.30
CA ALA A 111 8.10 -4.41 1.77
C ALA A 111 7.00 -3.88 0.82
N ALA A 112 7.08 -2.63 0.41
CA ALA A 112 6.14 -2.03 -0.53
C ALA A 112 6.14 -2.72 -1.91
N ILE A 113 7.32 -3.01 -2.46
CA ILE A 113 7.47 -3.72 -3.75
C ILE A 113 6.92 -5.14 -3.69
N LYS A 114 7.16 -5.87 -2.61
CA LYS A 114 6.59 -7.21 -2.43
C LYS A 114 5.07 -7.17 -2.40
N ALA A 115 4.49 -6.22 -1.69
CA ALA A 115 3.05 -6.03 -1.68
C ALA A 115 2.52 -5.65 -3.06
N TYR A 116 3.16 -4.70 -3.76
CA TYR A 116 2.79 -4.34 -5.12
C TYR A 116 2.83 -5.55 -6.05
N ASN A 117 3.91 -6.32 -6.05
CA ASN A 117 4.04 -7.49 -6.92
C ASN A 117 2.96 -8.55 -6.67
N TYR A 118 2.52 -8.69 -5.42
CA TYR A 118 1.41 -9.59 -5.08
C TYR A 118 0.10 -9.17 -5.78
N TYR A 119 -0.16 -7.88 -5.92
CA TYR A 119 -1.38 -7.35 -6.56
C TYR A 119 -1.21 -7.01 -8.04
N ALA A 120 0.02 -6.95 -8.55
CA ALA A 120 0.35 -6.33 -9.84
C ALA A 120 -0.49 -6.83 -11.02
N ASN A 121 -0.65 -8.14 -11.16
CA ASN A 121 -1.44 -8.73 -12.25
C ASN A 121 -2.91 -8.32 -12.17
N LYS A 122 -3.49 -8.37 -10.98
CA LYS A 122 -4.90 -8.01 -10.76
C LYS A 122 -5.11 -6.50 -10.97
N LEU A 123 -4.18 -5.68 -10.53
CA LEU A 123 -4.22 -4.22 -10.75
C LEU A 123 -4.11 -3.87 -12.23
N LYS A 124 -3.24 -4.57 -12.98
CA LYS A 124 -3.11 -4.38 -14.43
C LYS A 124 -4.40 -4.74 -15.18
N GLN A 125 -5.03 -5.85 -14.84
CA GLN A 125 -6.31 -6.25 -15.41
C GLN A 125 -7.42 -5.25 -15.07
N ALA A 126 -7.48 -4.81 -13.81
CA ALA A 126 -8.47 -3.84 -13.36
C ALA A 126 -8.31 -2.49 -14.05
N ARG A 127 -7.08 -2.00 -14.21
CA ARG A 127 -6.77 -0.77 -14.93
C ARG A 127 -7.25 -0.84 -16.38
N HIS A 128 -6.89 -1.90 -17.09
CA HIS A 128 -7.31 -2.09 -18.47
C HIS A 128 -8.84 -2.09 -18.61
N LYS A 129 -9.54 -2.82 -17.74
CA LYS A 129 -11.00 -2.87 -17.75
C LYS A 129 -11.64 -1.53 -17.38
N ALA A 130 -11.07 -0.81 -16.43
CA ALA A 130 -11.54 0.52 -16.04
C ALA A 130 -11.37 1.54 -17.18
N GLU A 131 -10.27 1.48 -17.91
CA GLU A 131 -10.01 2.29 -19.09
C GLU A 131 -11.02 1.99 -20.23
N GLU A 132 -11.25 0.71 -20.55
CA GLU A 132 -12.26 0.29 -21.52
C GLU A 132 -13.66 0.81 -21.17
N LYS A 133 -14.02 0.78 -19.90
CA LYS A 133 -15.31 1.24 -19.39
C LYS A 133 -15.35 2.76 -19.13
N LYS A 134 -14.27 3.48 -19.41
CA LYS A 134 -14.15 4.92 -19.18
C LYS A 134 -14.50 5.33 -17.75
N ALA A 135 -14.00 4.57 -16.77
CA ALA A 135 -14.20 4.89 -15.35
C ALA A 135 -13.63 6.27 -15.03
N GLU A 136 -14.36 7.05 -14.25
CA GLU A 136 -13.99 8.43 -13.89
C GLU A 136 -12.73 8.48 -13.01
N ASP A 137 -12.60 7.53 -12.09
CA ASP A 137 -11.46 7.43 -11.16
C ASP A 137 -10.90 6.00 -11.16
N ILE A 138 -9.87 5.79 -11.98
CA ILE A 138 -9.21 4.49 -12.10
C ILE A 138 -8.51 4.11 -10.80
N ASP A 139 -7.91 5.07 -10.10
CA ASP A 139 -7.19 4.83 -8.85
C ASP A 139 -8.14 4.31 -7.75
N GLU A 140 -9.33 4.87 -7.66
CA GLU A 140 -10.39 4.40 -6.76
C GLU A 140 -10.84 2.97 -7.11
N VAL A 141 -10.97 2.64 -8.40
CA VAL A 141 -11.27 1.27 -8.85
C VAL A 141 -10.21 0.31 -8.40
N LEU A 142 -8.93 0.64 -8.58
CA LEU A 142 -7.81 -0.18 -8.16
C LEU A 142 -7.78 -0.39 -6.64
N ALA A 143 -8.03 0.66 -5.86
CA ALA A 143 -8.12 0.59 -4.41
C ALA A 143 -9.23 -0.37 -3.94
N LYS A 144 -10.40 -0.34 -4.57
CA LYS A 144 -11.50 -1.27 -4.30
C LYS A 144 -11.13 -2.72 -4.63
N VAL A 145 -10.43 -2.94 -5.74
CA VAL A 145 -9.96 -4.28 -6.12
C VAL A 145 -8.99 -4.87 -5.10
N ILE A 146 -8.12 -4.05 -4.51
CA ILE A 146 -7.26 -4.45 -3.39
C ILE A 146 -8.10 -4.89 -2.18
N LYS A 147 -9.20 -4.21 -1.90
CA LYS A 147 -10.17 -4.55 -0.84
C LYS A 147 -11.11 -5.72 -1.19
N LYS A 148 -10.74 -6.54 -2.19
CA LYS A 148 -11.44 -7.76 -2.62
C LYS A 148 -12.77 -7.55 -3.36
N TYR A 149 -13.08 -6.36 -3.82
CA TYR A 149 -14.15 -6.20 -4.81
C TYR A 149 -13.78 -6.89 -6.12
N SER A 150 -14.74 -7.45 -6.82
CA SER A 150 -14.52 -7.84 -8.22
C SER A 150 -14.27 -6.59 -9.06
N ILE A 151 -13.64 -6.76 -10.20
CA ILE A 151 -13.34 -5.62 -11.09
C ILE A 151 -14.66 -4.94 -11.54
N SER A 152 -15.69 -5.73 -11.85
CA SER A 152 -17.00 -5.19 -12.24
C SER A 152 -17.64 -4.39 -11.12
N GLU A 153 -17.70 -4.93 -9.90
CA GLU A 153 -18.22 -4.22 -8.73
C GLU A 153 -17.45 -2.94 -8.43
N ALA A 154 -16.11 -2.98 -8.56
CA ALA A 154 -15.28 -1.80 -8.33
C ALA A 154 -15.55 -0.68 -9.31
N ILE A 155 -15.86 -0.99 -10.58
CA ILE A 155 -16.20 -0.02 -11.62
C ILE A 155 -17.62 0.53 -11.44
N GLU A 156 -18.60 -0.33 -11.13
CA GLU A 156 -20.01 0.05 -11.03
C GLU A 156 -20.33 0.81 -9.74
N ASN A 157 -19.58 0.59 -8.68
CA ASN A 157 -19.85 1.13 -7.35
C ASN A 157 -19.33 2.55 -7.20
N LYS A 158 -20.14 3.52 -7.66
CA LYS A 158 -19.82 4.96 -7.58
C LYS A 158 -19.89 5.54 -6.15
N ASN A 159 -20.38 4.76 -5.15
CA ASN A 159 -20.57 5.23 -3.76
C ASN A 159 -19.91 4.32 -2.72
N PRO A 160 -18.92 4.82 -1.96
CA PRO A 160 -18.30 4.06 -0.87
C PRO A 160 -19.21 3.86 0.37
N GLY A 161 -20.45 4.35 0.34
CA GLY A 161 -21.36 4.39 1.50
C GLY A 161 -22.41 3.29 1.61
N ARG A 162 -22.51 2.35 0.67
CA ARG A 162 -23.39 1.19 0.78
C ARG A 162 -22.60 -0.11 0.75
N LEU A 163 -22.07 -0.48 1.90
CA LEU A 163 -21.85 -1.88 2.21
C LEU A 163 -23.25 -2.53 2.24
N SER A 164 -23.62 -3.23 1.17
CA SER A 164 -24.72 -4.14 1.24
C SER A 164 -24.36 -5.19 2.29
N ASN A 165 -25.12 -5.22 3.39
CA ASN A 165 -25.15 -6.34 4.32
C ASN A 165 -25.53 -7.60 3.52
N ARG A 166 -24.55 -8.24 2.91
CA ARG A 166 -24.65 -9.65 2.59
C ARG A 166 -24.16 -10.40 3.82
N SER A 167 -25.12 -10.67 4.71
CA SER A 167 -24.98 -11.68 5.74
C SER A 167 -24.50 -12.97 5.08
N VAL A 168 -23.25 -13.32 5.40
CA VAL A 168 -22.74 -14.67 5.11
C VAL A 168 -23.28 -15.57 6.21
N TRP A 169 -24.49 -16.07 6.03
CA TRP A 169 -25.01 -17.26 6.71
C TRP A 169 -25.26 -18.31 5.63
N GLY A 170 -24.41 -19.30 5.66
CA GLY A 170 -24.50 -20.46 4.79
C GLY A 170 -23.28 -21.31 4.97
#